data_672b53447cfa7317dbf16e9ea2b178ad
#
_entry.id   672b53447cfa7317dbf16e9ea2b178ad
#
_cell.length_a   1.000
_cell.length_b   1.000
_cell.length_c   1.000
_cell.angle_alpha   90.00
_cell.angle_beta   90.00
_cell.angle_gamma   90.00
#
_symmetry.space_group_name_H-M   'P 1'
#
loop_
_entity.id
_entity.type
_entity.pdbx_description
1 polymer ?
#
loop_
_entity_poly.entity_id
_entity_poly.type
_entity_poly.pdbx_seq_one_letter_code
_entity_poly.pdbx_strand_id
1 'polypeptide(L)'
;MNQGEGPRVALAGIVLESNAFAPVAGEEDFRSRYYFEGESLLEEAEKETSVIALEMGAFVKTMNRTGPWTPVPALLTGCQPAGPVDHGFFMDCLERIKQTLKQSLPLDAVYLSQHGAMVSTETSDPDGMLIEEIRKITGPRTRILATLDLHANISSRMVNQSDLLVSYLTNPHVDMIPRGEEAAHALRKILAGADPKSAFIRLPLTPVSLTLLTCEGPYADRLPLGKDGCRNRVEKSSMFPFAGDLFSVILPKTEWQSSSLRTVLWKMLRISAVRSRLSLIHI
;
A
#
# COMPACT_ATOMS: atom_id res chain seq x y z
N MET A 1 -34.27 10.36 13.98
CA MET A 1 -32.99 10.92 13.50
C MET A 1 -32.40 9.90 12.57
N ASN A 2 -32.37 10.14 11.26
CA ASN A 2 -31.69 9.28 10.32
C ASN A 2 -30.21 9.30 10.71
N GLN A 3 -29.68 8.19 11.17
CA GLN A 3 -28.24 7.99 11.30
C GLN A 3 -27.71 8.06 9.86
N GLY A 4 -27.05 9.16 9.50
CA GLY A 4 -26.44 9.32 8.20
C GLY A 4 -25.50 8.15 7.97
N GLU A 5 -25.70 7.45 6.88
CA GLU A 5 -24.79 6.40 6.42
C GLU A 5 -23.40 7.06 6.30
N GLY A 6 -22.41 6.47 6.98
CA GLY A 6 -21.02 6.94 6.90
C GLY A 6 -20.41 6.69 5.51
N PRO A 7 -19.13 7.05 5.28
CA PRO A 7 -18.50 6.89 3.99
C PRO A 7 -18.54 5.44 3.51
N ARG A 8 -18.81 5.24 2.23
CA ARG A 8 -18.84 3.95 1.55
C ARG A 8 -17.45 3.58 1.08
N VAL A 9 -16.86 2.54 1.68
CA VAL A 9 -15.47 2.15 1.43
C VAL A 9 -15.41 0.72 0.92
N ALA A 10 -14.91 0.55 -0.30
CA ALA A 10 -14.68 -0.79 -0.84
C ALA A 10 -13.39 -1.40 -0.28
N LEU A 11 -13.42 -2.73 -0.10
CA LEU A 11 -12.32 -3.53 0.42
C LEU A 11 -11.93 -4.57 -0.62
N ALA A 12 -10.65 -4.61 -1.03
CA ALA A 12 -10.16 -5.60 -1.98
C ALA A 12 -8.65 -5.86 -1.82
N GLY A 13 -8.14 -6.87 -2.54
CA GLY A 13 -6.72 -7.12 -2.64
C GLY A 13 -6.39 -8.45 -3.31
N ILE A 14 -5.24 -8.49 -3.96
CA ILE A 14 -4.62 -9.72 -4.47
C ILE A 14 -3.17 -9.69 -3.98
N VAL A 15 -2.80 -10.60 -3.09
CA VAL A 15 -1.55 -10.54 -2.34
C VAL A 15 -0.61 -11.67 -2.76
N LEU A 16 0.50 -11.31 -3.40
CA LEU A 16 1.55 -12.25 -3.79
C LEU A 16 2.90 -11.55 -3.86
N GLU A 17 3.91 -12.14 -3.24
CA GLU A 17 5.32 -11.87 -3.52
C GLU A 17 5.81 -12.83 -4.61
N SER A 18 6.13 -12.29 -5.78
CA SER A 18 6.56 -13.10 -6.92
C SER A 18 8.08 -13.27 -6.97
N ASN A 19 8.51 -14.51 -7.23
CA ASN A 19 9.87 -14.87 -7.55
C ASN A 19 9.91 -15.47 -8.98
N ALA A 20 10.56 -14.79 -9.90
CA ALA A 20 10.59 -15.19 -11.31
C ALA A 20 11.15 -16.62 -11.57
N PHE A 21 11.84 -17.22 -10.60
CA PHE A 21 12.44 -18.56 -10.70
C PHE A 21 11.58 -19.66 -10.04
N ALA A 22 10.48 -19.29 -9.39
CA ALA A 22 9.57 -20.26 -8.78
C ALA A 22 8.46 -20.65 -9.76
N PRO A 23 7.77 -21.80 -9.53
CA PRO A 23 6.62 -22.20 -10.34
C PRO A 23 5.50 -21.16 -10.34
N VAL A 24 4.79 -21.05 -11.46
CA VAL A 24 3.62 -20.19 -11.62
C VAL A 24 2.59 -20.49 -10.53
N ALA A 25 2.08 -19.44 -9.89
CA ALA A 25 1.00 -19.55 -8.91
C ALA A 25 -0.36 -19.50 -9.62
N GLY A 26 -1.15 -20.55 -9.47
CA GLY A 26 -2.51 -20.65 -10.01
C GLY A 26 -3.60 -20.44 -8.96
N GLU A 27 -4.86 -20.54 -9.37
CA GLU A 27 -6.03 -20.40 -8.50
C GLU A 27 -5.97 -21.29 -7.26
N GLU A 28 -5.49 -22.53 -7.39
CA GLU A 28 -5.40 -23.51 -6.30
C GLU A 28 -4.45 -23.02 -5.19
N ASP A 29 -3.32 -22.39 -5.55
CA ASP A 29 -2.36 -21.84 -4.59
C ASP A 29 -2.97 -20.73 -3.75
N PHE A 30 -3.74 -19.85 -4.37
CA PHE A 30 -4.45 -18.76 -3.68
C PHE A 30 -5.58 -19.31 -2.80
N ARG A 31 -6.42 -20.22 -3.31
CA ARG A 31 -7.51 -20.83 -2.55
C ARG A 31 -7.02 -21.66 -1.37
N SER A 32 -5.87 -22.30 -1.49
CA SER A 32 -5.27 -23.07 -0.40
C SER A 32 -4.83 -22.22 0.77
N ARG A 33 -4.50 -20.94 0.53
CA ARG A 33 -4.15 -20.00 1.59
C ARG A 33 -5.36 -19.22 2.08
N TYR A 34 -5.92 -18.34 1.26
CA TYR A 34 -7.21 -17.67 1.52
C TYR A 34 -7.80 -17.05 0.25
N TYR A 35 -9.11 -17.11 0.18
CA TYR A 35 -9.90 -16.51 -0.89
C TYR A 35 -11.28 -16.15 -0.33
N PHE A 36 -11.55 -14.86 -0.14
CA PHE A 36 -12.79 -14.37 0.45
C PHE A 36 -13.43 -13.32 -0.46
N GLU A 37 -14.73 -13.45 -0.67
CA GLU A 37 -15.57 -12.55 -1.48
C GLU A 37 -16.79 -12.07 -0.70
N GLY A 38 -17.21 -10.81 -0.91
CA GLY A 38 -18.42 -10.27 -0.31
C GLY A 38 -18.39 -10.35 1.22
N GLU A 39 -19.51 -10.65 1.83
CA GLU A 39 -19.66 -10.68 3.30
C GLU A 39 -18.66 -11.60 3.99
N SER A 40 -18.26 -12.71 3.37
CA SER A 40 -17.28 -13.61 3.96
C SER A 40 -15.90 -12.94 4.18
N LEU A 41 -15.53 -11.96 3.36
CA LEU A 41 -14.33 -11.13 3.58
C LEU A 41 -14.49 -10.30 4.85
N LEU A 42 -15.63 -9.68 5.06
CA LEU A 42 -15.88 -8.84 6.22
C LEU A 42 -15.91 -9.67 7.51
N GLU A 43 -16.65 -10.78 7.48
CA GLU A 43 -16.69 -11.73 8.59
C GLU A 43 -15.29 -12.22 8.99
N GLU A 44 -14.45 -12.54 8.00
CA GLU A 44 -13.08 -12.97 8.24
C GLU A 44 -12.21 -11.84 8.82
N ALA A 45 -12.35 -10.61 8.30
CA ALA A 45 -11.59 -9.45 8.75
C ALA A 45 -11.90 -9.06 10.21
N GLU A 46 -13.07 -9.39 10.72
CA GLU A 46 -13.50 -9.10 12.09
C GLU A 46 -13.05 -10.14 13.13
N LYS A 47 -12.63 -11.34 12.70
CA LYS A 47 -12.15 -12.38 13.62
C LYS A 47 -10.93 -11.93 14.42
N GLU A 48 -10.78 -12.43 15.64
CA GLU A 48 -9.58 -12.19 16.43
C GLU A 48 -8.36 -12.88 15.82
N THR A 49 -8.54 -14.12 15.38
CA THR A 49 -7.54 -14.91 14.65
C THR A 49 -7.98 -15.06 13.21
N SER A 50 -7.56 -14.14 12.36
CA SER A 50 -7.88 -14.15 10.94
C SER A 50 -6.76 -14.80 10.13
N VAL A 51 -7.13 -15.46 9.03
CA VAL A 51 -6.15 -16.06 8.09
C VAL A 51 -5.74 -15.11 6.96
N ILE A 52 -6.46 -13.98 6.79
CA ILE A 52 -6.14 -12.97 5.78
C ILE A 52 -5.00 -12.06 6.24
N ALA A 53 -4.57 -11.19 5.35
CA ALA A 53 -3.59 -10.16 5.65
C ALA A 53 -4.02 -9.32 6.87
N LEU A 54 -3.16 -9.24 7.89
CA LEU A 54 -3.50 -8.66 9.22
C LEU A 54 -3.88 -7.20 9.14
N GLU A 55 -3.30 -6.44 8.19
CA GLU A 55 -3.62 -5.03 7.99
C GLU A 55 -5.04 -4.81 7.49
N MET A 56 -5.64 -5.75 6.75
CA MET A 56 -7.05 -5.68 6.34
C MET A 56 -7.96 -5.75 7.55
N GLY A 57 -7.74 -6.73 8.43
CA GLY A 57 -8.49 -6.85 9.69
C GLY A 57 -8.32 -5.63 10.60
N ALA A 58 -7.08 -5.13 10.72
CA ALA A 58 -6.78 -3.93 11.50
C ALA A 58 -7.45 -2.67 10.93
N PHE A 59 -7.49 -2.52 9.61
CA PHE A 59 -8.21 -1.45 8.95
C PHE A 59 -9.70 -1.49 9.26
N VAL A 60 -10.36 -2.64 9.07
CA VAL A 60 -11.80 -2.81 9.34
C VAL A 60 -12.13 -2.51 10.81
N LYS A 61 -11.40 -3.11 11.75
CA LYS A 61 -11.60 -2.88 13.20
C LYS A 61 -11.40 -1.42 13.58
N THR A 62 -10.44 -0.74 12.97
CA THR A 62 -10.18 0.69 13.24
C THR A 62 -11.26 1.58 12.62
N MET A 63 -11.74 1.28 11.43
CA MET A 63 -12.88 1.97 10.84
C MET A 63 -14.13 1.83 11.71
N ASN A 64 -14.43 0.63 12.23
CA ASN A 64 -15.55 0.38 13.15
C ASN A 64 -15.42 1.21 14.45
N ARG A 65 -14.21 1.36 14.98
CA ARG A 65 -13.92 2.10 16.23
C ARG A 65 -13.98 3.63 16.07
N THR A 66 -13.71 4.13 14.86
CA THR A 66 -13.48 5.58 14.63
C THR A 66 -14.68 6.33 14.06
N GLY A 67 -15.81 5.65 13.90
CA GLY A 67 -17.07 6.25 13.48
C GLY A 67 -17.83 5.44 12.44
N PRO A 68 -19.04 5.84 12.08
CA PRO A 68 -19.88 5.11 11.12
C PRO A 68 -19.21 5.07 9.73
N TRP A 69 -19.43 3.97 9.03
CA TRP A 69 -19.04 3.75 7.64
C TRP A 69 -19.82 2.58 7.05
N THR A 70 -19.82 2.47 5.74
CA THR A 70 -20.45 1.37 5.02
C THR A 70 -19.37 0.59 4.28
N PRO A 71 -18.99 -0.61 4.77
CA PRO A 71 -18.07 -1.47 4.06
C PRO A 71 -18.70 -2.01 2.77
N VAL A 72 -17.92 -2.12 1.72
CA VAL A 72 -18.27 -2.76 0.46
C VAL A 72 -17.21 -3.82 0.16
N PRO A 73 -17.33 -5.02 0.76
CA PRO A 73 -16.35 -6.08 0.56
C PRO A 73 -16.46 -6.62 -0.87
N ALA A 74 -15.36 -6.58 -1.61
CA ALA A 74 -15.27 -7.12 -2.96
C ALA A 74 -14.59 -8.50 -2.94
N LEU A 75 -13.26 -8.54 -3.08
CA LEU A 75 -12.48 -9.77 -3.05
C LEU A 75 -11.13 -9.51 -2.39
N LEU A 76 -10.73 -10.39 -1.50
CA LEU A 76 -9.37 -10.48 -0.97
C LEU A 76 -8.86 -11.91 -1.09
N THR A 77 -7.77 -12.08 -1.79
CA THR A 77 -7.10 -13.37 -1.94
C THR A 77 -5.59 -13.21 -1.82
N GLY A 78 -4.91 -14.24 -1.38
CA GLY A 78 -3.46 -14.23 -1.28
C GLY A 78 -2.86 -15.62 -1.36
N CYS A 79 -1.62 -15.66 -1.81
CA CYS A 79 -0.81 -16.85 -1.94
C CYS A 79 0.46 -16.73 -1.08
N GLN A 80 1.11 -17.83 -0.74
CA GLN A 80 2.48 -17.82 -0.22
C GLN A 80 3.43 -17.30 -1.31
N PRO A 81 4.62 -16.75 -0.96
CA PRO A 81 5.62 -16.40 -1.96
C PRO A 81 5.82 -17.51 -2.99
N ALA A 82 5.61 -17.21 -4.26
CA ALA A 82 5.60 -18.16 -5.36
C ALA A 82 6.19 -17.56 -6.65
N GLY A 83 6.00 -18.19 -7.80
CA GLY A 83 6.32 -17.60 -9.09
C GLY A 83 5.36 -16.51 -9.53
N PRO A 84 5.40 -16.12 -10.81
CA PRO A 84 4.41 -15.23 -11.37
C PRO A 84 3.00 -15.79 -11.17
N VAL A 85 2.01 -14.95 -10.91
CA VAL A 85 0.62 -15.40 -10.92
C VAL A 85 0.18 -15.74 -12.35
N ASP A 86 -0.62 -16.78 -12.51
CA ASP A 86 -1.32 -17.03 -13.77
C ASP A 86 -2.14 -15.80 -14.17
N HIS A 87 -1.92 -15.29 -15.38
CA HIS A 87 -2.54 -14.05 -15.81
C HIS A 87 -4.07 -14.17 -15.93
N GLY A 88 -4.55 -15.33 -16.39
CA GLY A 88 -5.99 -15.61 -16.50
C GLY A 88 -6.67 -15.53 -15.14
N PHE A 89 -6.12 -16.19 -14.13
CA PHE A 89 -6.63 -16.12 -12.76
C PHE A 89 -6.57 -14.69 -12.18
N PHE A 90 -5.47 -13.97 -12.41
CA PHE A 90 -5.37 -12.56 -12.01
C PHE A 90 -6.49 -11.71 -12.64
N MET A 91 -6.74 -11.89 -13.94
CA MET A 91 -7.80 -11.16 -14.65
C MET A 91 -9.20 -11.52 -14.16
N ASP A 92 -9.43 -12.78 -13.80
CA ASP A 92 -10.70 -13.22 -13.20
C ASP A 92 -10.94 -12.55 -11.84
N CYS A 93 -9.92 -12.50 -10.98
CA CYS A 93 -9.98 -11.77 -9.70
C CYS A 93 -10.23 -10.27 -9.92
N LEU A 94 -9.50 -9.65 -10.84
CA LEU A 94 -9.67 -8.25 -11.20
C LEU A 94 -11.09 -7.96 -11.69
N GLU A 95 -11.66 -8.78 -12.55
CA GLU A 95 -13.02 -8.56 -13.07
C GLU A 95 -14.08 -8.72 -11.97
N ARG A 96 -13.94 -9.67 -11.03
CA ARG A 96 -14.80 -9.80 -9.86
C ARG A 96 -14.78 -8.54 -8.99
N ILE A 97 -13.59 -8.02 -8.70
CA ILE A 97 -13.44 -6.74 -8.00
C ILE A 97 -14.17 -5.62 -8.76
N LYS A 98 -13.91 -5.50 -10.07
CA LYS A 98 -14.53 -4.47 -10.92
C LYS A 98 -16.05 -4.56 -10.93
N GLN A 99 -16.64 -5.76 -10.99
CA GLN A 99 -18.07 -5.96 -10.98
C GLN A 99 -18.70 -5.46 -9.68
N THR A 100 -18.12 -5.83 -8.53
CA THR A 100 -18.58 -5.35 -7.22
C THR A 100 -18.50 -3.83 -7.12
N LEU A 101 -17.41 -3.22 -7.55
CA LEU A 101 -17.24 -1.77 -7.52
C LEU A 101 -18.28 -1.06 -8.39
N LYS A 102 -18.48 -1.52 -9.63
CA LYS A 102 -19.48 -0.95 -10.56
C LYS A 102 -20.90 -0.98 -9.98
N GLN A 103 -21.27 -2.08 -9.33
CA GLN A 103 -22.59 -2.26 -8.73
C GLN A 103 -22.79 -1.41 -7.45
N SER A 104 -21.67 -1.00 -6.84
CA SER A 104 -21.68 -0.31 -5.56
C SER A 104 -21.43 1.20 -5.65
N LEU A 105 -21.28 1.75 -6.86
CA LEU A 105 -21.09 3.20 -7.03
C LEU A 105 -22.31 3.98 -6.54
N PRO A 106 -22.14 5.20 -6.00
CA PRO A 106 -20.86 5.88 -5.76
C PRO A 106 -20.13 5.35 -4.53
N LEU A 107 -18.80 5.42 -4.56
CA LEU A 107 -17.90 5.07 -3.46
C LEU A 107 -17.11 6.30 -3.02
N ASP A 108 -16.91 6.47 -1.71
CA ASP A 108 -16.06 7.52 -1.16
C ASP A 108 -14.58 7.12 -1.19
N ALA A 109 -14.30 5.82 -0.97
CA ALA A 109 -12.95 5.30 -1.03
C ALA A 109 -12.89 3.82 -1.42
N VAL A 110 -11.69 3.38 -1.79
CA VAL A 110 -11.28 1.98 -1.91
C VAL A 110 -10.02 1.78 -1.07
N TYR A 111 -10.02 0.76 -0.24
CA TYR A 111 -8.86 0.29 0.49
C TYR A 111 -8.40 -1.06 -0.07
N LEU A 112 -7.11 -1.14 -0.37
CA LEU A 112 -6.48 -2.31 -0.95
C LEU A 112 -5.40 -2.87 -0.01
N SER A 113 -5.40 -4.18 0.19
CA SER A 113 -4.27 -4.92 0.74
C SER A 113 -3.53 -5.58 -0.42
N GLN A 114 -2.27 -5.20 -0.64
CA GLN A 114 -1.44 -5.72 -1.72
C GLN A 114 -0.02 -5.98 -1.21
N HIS A 115 0.71 -6.87 -1.87
CA HIS A 115 2.15 -6.99 -1.59
C HIS A 115 2.94 -5.85 -2.27
N GLY A 116 2.64 -5.55 -3.51
CA GLY A 116 3.37 -4.54 -4.30
C GLY A 116 4.57 -5.09 -5.07
N ALA A 117 4.79 -6.41 -5.05
CA ALA A 117 5.85 -7.08 -5.81
C ALA A 117 5.32 -8.27 -6.62
N MET A 118 4.04 -8.23 -6.97
CA MET A 118 3.43 -9.25 -7.81
C MET A 118 3.88 -9.08 -9.27
N VAL A 119 4.14 -10.22 -9.93
CA VAL A 119 4.34 -10.34 -11.37
C VAL A 119 3.36 -11.37 -11.88
N SER A 120 2.77 -11.17 -13.04
CA SER A 120 1.98 -12.21 -13.71
C SER A 120 2.75 -12.80 -14.89
N THR A 121 2.23 -13.88 -15.46
CA THR A 121 2.82 -14.49 -16.65
C THR A 121 2.83 -13.57 -17.88
N GLU A 122 2.08 -12.47 -17.88
CA GLU A 122 1.97 -11.54 -19.01
C GLU A 122 2.32 -10.08 -18.67
N THR A 123 2.28 -9.67 -17.40
CA THR A 123 2.63 -8.31 -17.00
C THR A 123 3.55 -8.27 -15.78
N SER A 124 4.47 -7.32 -15.79
CA SER A 124 5.41 -7.10 -14.69
C SER A 124 4.85 -6.20 -13.58
N ASP A 125 3.64 -5.65 -13.73
CA ASP A 125 3.04 -4.72 -12.75
C ASP A 125 1.52 -4.97 -12.60
N PRO A 126 1.10 -6.17 -12.12
CA PRO A 126 -0.31 -6.44 -11.84
C PRO A 126 -0.86 -5.58 -10.69
N ASP A 127 -0.03 -5.28 -9.67
CA ASP A 127 -0.43 -4.40 -8.55
C ASP A 127 -0.84 -3.02 -9.05
N GLY A 128 -0.02 -2.41 -9.91
CA GLY A 128 -0.34 -1.12 -10.51
C GLY A 128 -1.51 -1.20 -11.49
N MET A 129 -1.65 -2.32 -12.21
CA MET A 129 -2.78 -2.56 -13.10
C MET A 129 -4.11 -2.62 -12.32
N LEU A 130 -4.14 -3.31 -11.18
CA LEU A 130 -5.32 -3.37 -10.31
C LEU A 130 -5.74 -1.97 -9.85
N ILE A 131 -4.82 -1.17 -9.34
CA ILE A 131 -5.10 0.20 -8.88
C ILE A 131 -5.62 1.08 -10.04
N GLU A 132 -4.98 0.99 -11.21
CA GLU A 132 -5.40 1.76 -12.39
C GLU A 132 -6.80 1.40 -12.87
N GLU A 133 -7.13 0.12 -12.95
CA GLU A 133 -8.46 -0.35 -13.35
C GLU A 133 -9.54 0.08 -12.35
N ILE A 134 -9.25 0.04 -11.05
CA ILE A 134 -10.14 0.59 -10.01
C ILE A 134 -10.34 2.09 -10.21
N ARG A 135 -9.27 2.85 -10.47
CA ARG A 135 -9.35 4.30 -10.72
C ARG A 135 -10.23 4.62 -11.94
N LYS A 136 -10.13 3.83 -13.02
CA LYS A 136 -10.97 4.01 -14.22
C LYS A 136 -12.46 3.85 -13.91
N ILE A 137 -12.82 2.94 -12.99
CA ILE A 137 -14.23 2.69 -12.60
C ILE A 137 -14.73 3.74 -11.64
N THR A 138 -13.96 4.05 -10.61
CA THR A 138 -14.41 4.88 -9.49
C THR A 138 -14.25 6.38 -9.77
N GLY A 139 -13.41 6.73 -10.73
CA GLY A 139 -13.13 8.11 -11.12
C GLY A 139 -12.22 8.87 -10.13
N PRO A 140 -11.94 10.13 -10.41
CA PRO A 140 -10.91 10.90 -9.69
C PRO A 140 -11.32 11.38 -8.29
N ARG A 141 -12.60 11.28 -7.94
CA ARG A 141 -13.09 11.75 -6.63
C ARG A 141 -13.03 10.69 -5.54
N THR A 142 -13.12 9.42 -5.89
CA THR A 142 -12.99 8.29 -4.96
C THR A 142 -11.55 8.19 -4.50
N ARG A 143 -11.32 8.09 -3.20
CA ARG A 143 -9.98 7.95 -2.64
C ARG A 143 -9.51 6.50 -2.72
N ILE A 144 -8.30 6.27 -3.23
CA ILE A 144 -7.70 4.93 -3.32
C ILE A 144 -6.49 4.89 -2.40
N LEU A 145 -6.56 4.02 -1.39
CA LEU A 145 -5.48 3.75 -0.46
C LEU A 145 -5.03 2.30 -0.59
N ALA A 146 -3.74 2.04 -0.48
CA ALA A 146 -3.23 0.68 -0.40
C ALA A 146 -2.20 0.53 0.71
N THR A 147 -2.24 -0.61 1.41
CA THR A 147 -1.12 -1.09 2.21
C THR A 147 -0.24 -1.99 1.35
N LEU A 148 1.07 -1.88 1.56
CA LEU A 148 2.09 -2.61 0.81
C LEU A 148 3.10 -3.25 1.77
N ASP A 149 3.68 -4.35 1.33
CA ASP A 149 4.82 -4.96 2.02
C ASP A 149 6.06 -4.05 1.95
N LEU A 150 7.01 -4.24 2.89
CA LEU A 150 8.30 -3.56 2.89
C LEU A 150 9.11 -3.88 1.61
N HIS A 151 8.95 -5.10 1.07
CA HIS A 151 9.63 -5.58 -0.13
C HIS A 151 8.90 -5.23 -1.43
N ALA A 152 7.94 -4.29 -1.38
CA ALA A 152 7.22 -3.84 -2.54
C ALA A 152 8.14 -3.26 -3.62
N ASN A 153 7.89 -3.60 -4.88
CA ASN A 153 8.53 -2.99 -6.04
C ASN A 153 7.59 -1.95 -6.65
N ILE A 154 7.54 -0.77 -6.01
CA ILE A 154 6.56 0.25 -6.30
C ILE A 154 6.75 0.81 -7.71
N SER A 155 5.69 0.78 -8.50
CA SER A 155 5.66 1.33 -9.86
C SER A 155 5.14 2.78 -9.88
N SER A 156 5.50 3.52 -10.94
CA SER A 156 4.91 4.84 -11.17
C SER A 156 3.39 4.79 -11.35
N ARG A 157 2.87 3.65 -11.86
CA ARG A 157 1.43 3.43 -12.01
C ARG A 157 0.75 3.36 -10.64
N MET A 158 1.30 2.58 -9.69
CA MET A 158 0.79 2.51 -8.32
C MET A 158 0.72 3.89 -7.67
N VAL A 159 1.80 4.67 -7.78
CA VAL A 159 1.87 6.03 -7.19
C VAL A 159 0.91 7.01 -7.84
N ASN A 160 0.81 6.99 -9.18
CA ASN A 160 0.00 7.98 -9.91
C ASN A 160 -1.51 7.71 -9.82
N GLN A 161 -1.91 6.47 -9.53
CA GLN A 161 -3.32 6.07 -9.52
C GLN A 161 -3.89 5.92 -8.11
N SER A 162 -3.05 5.92 -7.07
CA SER A 162 -3.46 5.94 -5.66
C SER A 162 -3.42 7.35 -5.06
N ASP A 163 -4.16 7.56 -3.99
CA ASP A 163 -4.10 8.79 -3.18
C ASP A 163 -3.11 8.63 -2.02
N LEU A 164 -2.93 7.40 -1.52
CA LEU A 164 -2.00 7.09 -0.44
C LEU A 164 -1.54 5.64 -0.50
N LEU A 165 -0.24 5.44 -0.33
CA LEU A 165 0.38 4.12 -0.13
C LEU A 165 0.99 4.07 1.28
N VAL A 166 0.66 3.04 2.04
CA VAL A 166 1.15 2.79 3.41
C VAL A 166 1.92 1.48 3.42
N SER A 167 3.22 1.53 3.68
CA SER A 167 4.03 0.32 3.65
C SER A 167 4.43 -0.17 5.03
N TYR A 168 4.70 -1.47 5.16
CA TYR A 168 5.37 -2.01 6.33
C TYR A 168 6.75 -1.39 6.50
N LEU A 169 7.19 -1.30 7.75
CA LEU A 169 8.45 -0.67 8.13
C LEU A 169 9.46 -1.64 8.69
N THR A 170 9.02 -2.85 8.99
CA THR A 170 9.82 -3.83 9.71
C THR A 170 10.01 -5.10 8.90
N ASN A 171 11.21 -5.65 8.99
CA ASN A 171 11.54 -6.99 8.56
C ASN A 171 12.29 -7.69 9.72
N PRO A 172 11.74 -8.73 10.33
CA PRO A 172 10.42 -9.38 10.08
C PRO A 172 9.22 -8.44 10.23
N HIS A 173 8.11 -8.74 9.53
CA HIS A 173 6.88 -7.95 9.51
C HIS A 173 6.10 -8.07 10.82
N VAL A 174 6.45 -7.24 11.81
CA VAL A 174 5.75 -7.18 13.11
C VAL A 174 4.79 -6.00 13.19
N ASP A 175 4.72 -5.15 12.17
CA ASP A 175 3.96 -3.91 12.15
C ASP A 175 2.77 -3.90 11.18
N MET A 176 2.35 -5.04 10.65
CA MET A 176 1.20 -5.15 9.74
C MET A 176 -0.08 -4.53 10.35
N ILE A 177 -0.40 -4.88 11.61
CA ILE A 177 -1.56 -4.31 12.31
C ILE A 177 -1.44 -2.79 12.44
N PRO A 178 -0.37 -2.20 12.99
CA PRO A 178 -0.17 -0.76 12.99
C PRO A 178 -0.31 -0.09 11.61
N ARG A 179 0.09 -0.75 10.52
CA ARG A 179 -0.07 -0.17 9.16
C ARG A 179 -1.52 -0.15 8.70
N GLY A 180 -2.30 -1.19 8.98
CA GLY A 180 -3.74 -1.17 8.74
C GLY A 180 -4.48 -0.09 9.54
N GLU A 181 -4.13 0.06 10.83
CA GLU A 181 -4.66 1.14 11.69
C GLU A 181 -4.31 2.53 11.13
N GLU A 182 -3.07 2.71 10.69
CA GLU A 182 -2.60 3.96 10.09
C GLU A 182 -3.38 4.29 8.81
N ALA A 183 -3.59 3.31 7.93
CA ALA A 183 -4.36 3.49 6.71
C ALA A 183 -5.81 3.93 7.01
N ALA A 184 -6.45 3.34 8.01
CA ALA A 184 -7.80 3.72 8.44
C ALA A 184 -7.84 5.16 9.00
N HIS A 185 -6.91 5.52 9.86
CA HIS A 185 -6.81 6.89 10.40
C HIS A 185 -6.50 7.91 9.30
N ALA A 186 -5.64 7.55 8.34
CA ALA A 186 -5.34 8.39 7.19
C ALA A 186 -6.57 8.60 6.31
N LEU A 187 -7.33 7.53 6.04
CA LEU A 187 -8.58 7.65 5.28
C LEU A 187 -9.56 8.61 5.97
N ARG A 188 -9.76 8.48 7.29
CA ARG A 188 -10.63 9.41 8.04
C ARG A 188 -10.19 10.87 7.89
N LYS A 189 -8.88 11.15 7.95
CA LYS A 189 -8.33 12.51 7.72
C LYS A 189 -8.57 13.00 6.29
N ILE A 190 -8.36 12.12 5.29
CA ILE A 190 -8.57 12.44 3.88
C ILE A 190 -10.05 12.77 3.62
N LEU A 191 -10.97 11.97 4.15
CA LEU A 191 -12.41 12.20 4.03
C LEU A 191 -12.85 13.46 4.78
N ALA A 192 -12.13 13.86 5.83
CA ALA A 192 -12.33 15.15 6.53
C ALA A 192 -11.69 16.35 5.81
N GLY A 193 -11.12 16.16 4.61
CA GLY A 193 -10.57 17.22 3.77
C GLY A 193 -9.05 17.34 3.74
N ALA A 194 -8.31 16.43 4.37
CA ALA A 194 -6.86 16.40 4.18
C ALA A 194 -6.54 16.00 2.71
N ASP A 195 -5.52 16.65 2.14
CA ASP A 195 -5.09 16.42 0.75
C ASP A 195 -3.66 15.85 0.75
N PRO A 196 -3.49 14.51 0.79
CA PRO A 196 -2.18 13.90 0.79
C PRO A 196 -1.45 14.20 -0.52
N LYS A 197 -0.15 14.41 -0.41
CA LYS A 197 0.74 14.52 -1.57
C LYS A 197 1.84 13.48 -1.46
N SER A 198 2.10 12.79 -2.55
CA SER A 198 3.15 11.78 -2.64
C SER A 198 4.34 12.32 -3.39
N ALA A 199 5.53 11.99 -2.91
CA ALA A 199 6.79 12.18 -3.64
C ALA A 199 7.42 10.80 -3.83
N PHE A 200 7.70 10.44 -5.07
CA PHE A 200 8.30 9.16 -5.44
C PHE A 200 9.66 9.36 -6.09
N ILE A 201 10.66 8.69 -5.57
CA ILE A 201 12.02 8.71 -6.10
C ILE A 201 12.49 7.26 -6.20
N ARG A 202 12.73 6.81 -7.43
CA ARG A 202 13.33 5.50 -7.65
C ARG A 202 14.85 5.62 -7.56
N LEU A 203 15.44 4.91 -6.62
CA LEU A 203 16.88 4.81 -6.49
C LEU A 203 17.43 3.75 -7.45
N PRO A 204 18.62 3.95 -8.04
CA PRO A 204 19.28 2.94 -8.87
C PRO A 204 19.94 1.86 -8.01
N LEU A 205 19.16 1.21 -7.17
CA LEU A 205 19.60 0.19 -6.22
C LEU A 205 18.71 -1.06 -6.37
N THR A 206 19.34 -2.21 -6.28
CA THR A 206 18.67 -3.51 -6.20
C THR A 206 19.13 -4.21 -4.93
N PRO A 207 18.56 -3.86 -3.76
CA PRO A 207 18.97 -4.49 -2.51
C PRO A 207 18.60 -5.97 -2.51
N VAL A 208 19.48 -6.80 -1.95
CA VAL A 208 19.16 -8.21 -1.71
C VAL A 208 18.22 -8.30 -0.50
N SER A 209 17.10 -9.00 -0.63
CA SER A 209 16.08 -9.10 0.43
C SER A 209 16.65 -9.51 1.79
N LEU A 210 17.66 -10.38 1.81
CA LEU A 210 18.34 -10.81 3.03
C LEU A 210 19.06 -9.69 3.78
N THR A 211 19.36 -8.55 3.12
CA THR A 211 20.04 -7.39 3.74
C THR A 211 19.06 -6.33 4.23
N LEU A 212 17.76 -6.56 4.09
CA LEU A 212 16.72 -5.61 4.47
C LEU A 212 16.19 -5.80 5.90
N LEU A 213 16.98 -6.41 6.79
CA LEU A 213 16.64 -6.46 8.22
C LEU A 213 16.54 -5.05 8.79
N THR A 214 15.48 -4.80 9.56
CA THR A 214 15.22 -3.47 10.13
C THR A 214 15.65 -3.32 11.58
N CYS A 215 16.04 -4.43 12.22
CA CYS A 215 16.55 -4.45 13.60
C CYS A 215 18.08 -4.30 13.66
N GLU A 216 18.81 -4.71 12.62
CA GLU A 216 20.27 -4.67 12.56
C GLU A 216 20.79 -4.59 11.12
N GLY A 217 22.05 -4.22 10.96
CA GLY A 217 22.76 -4.21 9.68
C GLY A 217 22.54 -2.94 8.84
N PRO A 218 23.04 -2.94 7.59
CA PRO A 218 23.13 -1.73 6.78
C PRO A 218 21.82 -1.00 6.53
N TYR A 219 20.71 -1.72 6.47
CA TYR A 219 19.39 -1.12 6.26
C TYR A 219 18.86 -0.48 7.54
N ALA A 220 18.98 -1.15 8.68
CA ALA A 220 18.63 -0.61 9.99
C ALA A 220 19.35 0.72 10.28
N ASP A 221 20.63 0.82 9.92
CA ASP A 221 21.45 2.03 10.09
C ASP A 221 20.94 3.23 9.26
N ARG A 222 20.16 2.97 8.20
CA ARG A 222 19.63 4.00 7.29
C ARG A 222 18.23 4.49 7.65
N LEU A 223 17.43 3.65 8.32
CA LEU A 223 16.06 3.99 8.71
C LEU A 223 15.95 5.26 9.56
N PRO A 224 16.85 5.53 10.55
CA PRO A 224 16.83 6.77 11.33
C PRO A 224 17.03 8.02 10.48
N LEU A 225 17.87 7.94 9.42
CA LEU A 225 18.18 9.08 8.57
C LEU A 225 16.97 9.57 7.77
N GLY A 226 16.08 8.65 7.36
CA GLY A 226 14.81 8.99 6.76
C GLY A 226 13.87 9.67 7.76
N LYS A 227 13.79 9.15 8.99
CA LYS A 227 12.96 9.70 10.08
C LYS A 227 13.43 11.06 10.56
N ASP A 228 14.73 11.28 10.72
CA ASP A 228 15.31 12.52 11.23
C ASP A 228 15.30 13.64 10.19
N GLY A 229 15.53 13.32 8.92
CA GLY A 229 15.40 14.29 7.82
C GLY A 229 13.99 14.87 7.71
N CYS A 230 13.02 14.10 8.15
CA CYS A 230 11.61 14.47 8.17
C CYS A 230 11.19 15.14 9.47
N ARG A 231 11.63 14.68 10.66
CA ARG A 231 11.27 15.26 11.97
C ARG A 231 11.67 16.73 12.13
N ASN A 232 12.83 17.11 11.62
CA ASN A 232 13.38 18.46 11.84
C ASN A 232 12.65 19.59 11.10
N ARG A 233 11.63 19.32 10.27
CA ARG A 233 10.92 20.35 9.49
C ARG A 233 9.40 20.22 9.40
N VAL A 234 8.81 19.17 9.95
CA VAL A 234 7.37 18.92 9.80
C VAL A 234 6.73 18.61 11.16
N GLU A 235 6.88 19.51 12.13
CA GLU A 235 6.19 19.38 13.42
C GLU A 235 4.66 19.39 13.33
N LYS A 236 4.08 19.61 12.15
CA LYS A 236 2.63 19.74 11.94
C LYS A 236 2.03 18.78 10.90
N SER A 237 2.79 17.93 10.28
CA SER A 237 2.28 16.95 9.30
C SER A 237 2.48 15.52 9.78
N SER A 238 1.45 14.69 9.64
CA SER A 238 1.60 13.25 9.80
C SER A 238 2.41 12.70 8.64
N MET A 239 3.56 12.12 8.93
CA MET A 239 4.40 11.46 7.94
C MET A 239 4.10 9.99 7.92
N PHE A 240 3.97 9.47 6.71
CA PHE A 240 3.90 8.05 6.46
C PHE A 240 5.28 7.56 6.00
N PRO A 241 5.76 6.49 6.60
CA PRO A 241 7.10 6.02 6.36
C PRO A 241 7.22 5.17 5.08
N PHE A 242 8.39 4.93 4.79
CA PHE A 242 9.18 4.41 3.73
C PHE A 242 8.85 2.94 3.35
N ALA A 243 8.45 2.69 2.12
CA ALA A 243 8.70 1.42 1.45
C ALA A 243 9.79 1.65 0.41
N GLY A 244 10.93 1.01 0.58
CA GLY A 244 12.05 1.13 -0.35
C GLY A 244 12.31 2.55 -0.86
N ASP A 245 11.54 3.01 -1.82
CA ASP A 245 11.72 4.25 -2.57
C ASP A 245 10.58 5.27 -2.43
N LEU A 246 9.51 4.99 -1.67
CA LEU A 246 8.33 5.86 -1.59
C LEU A 246 8.25 6.66 -0.29
N PHE A 247 8.08 7.98 -0.43
CA PHE A 247 7.67 8.87 0.64
C PHE A 247 6.26 9.42 0.36
N SER A 248 5.34 9.20 1.28
CA SER A 248 4.04 9.88 1.26
C SER A 248 3.94 10.83 2.43
N VAL A 249 3.58 12.09 2.15
CA VAL A 249 3.45 13.15 3.16
C VAL A 249 2.07 13.76 3.04
N ILE A 250 1.33 13.81 4.15
CA ILE A 250 0.09 14.58 4.22
C ILE A 250 0.44 16.00 4.68
N LEU A 251 0.33 16.96 3.78
CA LEU A 251 0.59 18.37 4.05
C LEU A 251 -0.69 19.21 3.94
N PRO A 252 -0.84 20.28 4.73
CA PRO A 252 -1.85 21.29 4.46
C PRO A 252 -1.62 21.96 3.10
N LYS A 253 -2.70 22.28 2.39
CA LYS A 253 -2.67 22.87 1.02
C LYS A 253 -1.76 24.10 0.87
N THR A 254 -1.55 24.84 1.95
CA THR A 254 -0.79 26.10 1.97
C THR A 254 0.73 25.94 1.98
N GLU A 255 1.26 24.75 2.29
CA GLU A 255 2.71 24.57 2.46
C GLU A 255 3.43 24.05 1.20
N TRP A 256 2.70 23.60 0.20
CA TRP A 256 3.28 23.01 -1.03
C TRP A 256 4.02 24.00 -1.94
N GLN A 257 3.73 25.28 -1.82
CA GLN A 257 4.33 26.34 -2.63
C GLN A 257 5.65 26.89 -2.06
N SER A 258 6.05 26.44 -0.86
CA SER A 258 7.25 26.98 -0.22
C SER A 258 8.54 26.40 -0.84
N SER A 259 9.49 27.29 -1.13
CA SER A 259 10.85 26.95 -1.65
C SER A 259 11.63 26.00 -0.72
N SER A 260 11.21 25.85 0.54
CA SER A 260 11.83 24.99 1.55
C SER A 260 11.65 23.50 1.27
N LEU A 261 10.50 23.07 0.74
CA LEU A 261 10.25 21.64 0.40
C LEU A 261 11.09 21.17 -0.79
N ARG A 262 11.23 22.02 -1.83
CA ARG A 262 12.13 21.74 -2.96
C ARG A 262 13.58 21.58 -2.48
N THR A 263 14.02 22.37 -1.53
CA THR A 263 15.37 22.30 -0.95
C THR A 263 15.58 21.03 -0.13
N VAL A 264 14.54 20.53 0.58
CA VAL A 264 14.63 19.27 1.34
C VAL A 264 14.71 18.08 0.39
N LEU A 265 13.86 18.01 -0.62
CA LEU A 265 13.90 16.98 -1.65
C LEU A 265 15.24 16.98 -2.38
N TRP A 266 15.77 18.16 -2.70
CA TRP A 266 17.11 18.32 -3.34
C TRP A 266 18.27 17.89 -2.43
N LYS A 267 18.18 18.15 -1.13
CA LYS A 267 19.20 17.69 -0.15
C LYS A 267 19.14 16.18 0.05
N MET A 268 17.95 15.58 0.10
CA MET A 268 17.78 14.13 0.16
C MET A 268 18.31 13.44 -1.10
N LEU A 269 18.03 13.98 -2.28
CA LEU A 269 18.60 13.54 -3.56
C LEU A 269 20.13 13.61 -3.59
N ARG A 270 20.72 14.71 -3.10
CA ARG A 270 22.20 14.84 -3.01
C ARG A 270 22.84 13.86 -2.05
N ILE A 271 22.24 13.62 -0.89
CA ILE A 271 22.76 12.68 0.11
C ILE A 271 22.69 11.24 -0.44
N SER A 272 21.60 10.88 -1.12
CA SER A 272 21.47 9.59 -1.79
C SER A 272 22.46 9.41 -2.93
N ALA A 273 22.62 10.40 -3.82
CA ALA A 273 23.52 10.33 -4.97
C ALA A 273 25.01 10.32 -4.59
N VAL A 274 25.42 11.05 -3.55
CA VAL A 274 26.82 11.06 -3.05
C VAL A 274 27.17 9.74 -2.37
N ARG A 275 26.21 9.09 -1.69
CA ARG A 275 26.46 7.83 -0.98
C ARG A 275 26.38 6.60 -1.87
N SER A 276 25.61 6.61 -2.95
CA SER A 276 25.62 5.55 -3.96
C SER A 276 26.97 5.47 -4.70
N ARG A 277 27.71 6.59 -4.84
CA ARG A 277 29.07 6.59 -5.38
C ARG A 277 30.10 5.97 -4.43
N LEU A 278 29.87 6.00 -3.12
CA LEU A 278 30.78 5.39 -2.13
C LEU A 278 30.58 3.88 -1.97
N SER A 279 29.42 3.33 -2.29
CA SER A 279 29.18 1.88 -2.28
C SER A 279 29.73 1.14 -3.52
N LEU A 280 30.04 1.86 -4.60
CA LEU A 280 30.66 1.31 -5.83
C LEU A 280 32.19 1.16 -5.75
N ILE A 281 32.84 1.60 -4.66
CA ILE A 281 34.29 1.54 -4.50
C ILE A 281 34.76 0.33 -3.67
N HIS A 282 33.83 -0.52 -3.20
CA HIS A 282 34.14 -1.73 -2.41
C HIS A 282 33.49 -2.98 -3.01
N ILE A 283 33.80 -3.28 -4.27
CA ILE A 283 33.71 -4.62 -4.88
C ILE A 283 35.03 -4.92 -5.57
#